data_247f777d48f808e7630e791db5e717c7
#
_entry.id   247f777d48f808e7630e791db5e717c7
#
_cell.length_a   1.000
_cell.length_b   1.000
_cell.length_c   1.000
_cell.angle_alpha   90.00
_cell.angle_beta   90.00
_cell.angle_gamma   90.00
#
_symmetry.space_group_name_H-M   'P 1'
#
loop_
_entity.id
_entity.type
_entity.pdbx_description
1 polymer ?
#
loop_
_entity_poly.entity_id
_entity_poly.type
_entity_poly.pdbx_seq_one_letter_code
_entity_poly.pdbx_strand_id
1 'polypeptide(L)'
;MILGAGFSKNAGLPLQNDFPKMLLSREFNEPNDRAITEILRNFLKDVFGWNTNPKQLPPLEDIFTVIDLSTGNGHNLGSKYTPQKLRAIRRMLIYRIFSILDSNYDESDDIANFLDFYLNGSLIDTHFIVLNWDIVLERHLEKTVQNPKIDYCIYSKSKESDYIGKEPYVAVSKIHGSSNWVYCDNCRSITYDRTRKLSLHVRAGLLKSDFELFGKDFRDIFSNHCLNCGSIVGPHIATFSYKKSFRTHAFTSSWLAAEQILDQANRWIFIGYSLPEADFEFRHLLKTSQLKFSLNTKEIHAVFYKDKVAQKRYEKFFGKDKVTIYQGGLTEYVHEITK
;
A
#
# COMPACT_ATOMS: atom_id res chain seq x y z
N MET A 1 3.18 15.07 4.86
CA MET A 1 1.87 14.75 4.25
C MET A 1 1.54 13.29 4.47
N ILE A 2 0.26 12.95 4.62
CA ILE A 2 -0.20 11.58 4.89
C ILE A 2 -1.16 11.19 3.75
N LEU A 3 -0.78 10.20 2.92
CA LEU A 3 -1.49 9.82 1.72
C LEU A 3 -2.19 8.47 1.90
N GLY A 4 -3.50 8.44 1.65
CA GLY A 4 -4.32 7.23 1.62
C GLY A 4 -4.86 6.91 0.22
N ALA A 5 -5.67 5.86 0.08
CA ALA A 5 -6.18 5.38 -1.20
C ALA A 5 -6.95 6.43 -2.02
N GLY A 6 -7.59 7.41 -1.35
CA GLY A 6 -8.27 8.51 -2.03
C GLY A 6 -7.33 9.47 -2.76
N PHE A 7 -6.05 9.57 -2.37
CA PHE A 7 -5.04 10.30 -3.15
C PHE A 7 -4.84 9.60 -4.50
N SER A 8 -4.61 8.30 -4.49
CA SER A 8 -4.37 7.50 -5.70
C SER A 8 -5.61 7.36 -6.60
N LYS A 9 -6.81 7.60 -6.05
CA LYS A 9 -8.04 7.63 -6.83
C LYS A 9 -8.03 8.74 -7.89
N ASN A 10 -7.37 9.88 -7.61
CA ASN A 10 -7.23 10.96 -8.61
C ASN A 10 -6.38 10.50 -9.82
N ALA A 11 -5.57 9.46 -9.67
CA ALA A 11 -4.81 8.83 -10.74
C ALA A 11 -5.49 7.54 -11.27
N GLY A 12 -6.80 7.43 -11.17
CA GLY A 12 -7.60 6.32 -11.72
C GLY A 12 -7.62 5.05 -10.85
N LEU A 13 -6.87 4.95 -9.76
CA LEU A 13 -6.80 3.73 -8.97
C LEU A 13 -8.08 3.48 -8.16
N PRO A 14 -8.48 2.20 -7.99
CA PRO A 14 -9.65 1.84 -7.19
C PRO A 14 -9.42 2.08 -5.70
N LEU A 15 -10.50 2.35 -4.98
CA LEU A 15 -10.53 2.31 -3.53
C LEU A 15 -10.58 0.85 -3.04
N GLN A 16 -10.23 0.63 -1.77
CA GLN A 16 -10.18 -0.69 -1.15
C GLN A 16 -11.49 -1.49 -1.34
N ASN A 17 -12.65 -0.86 -1.23
CA ASN A 17 -13.96 -1.50 -1.41
C ASN A 17 -14.28 -1.92 -2.85
N ASP A 18 -13.51 -1.44 -3.83
CA ASP A 18 -13.70 -1.79 -5.23
C ASP A 18 -12.95 -3.08 -5.60
N PHE A 19 -11.86 -3.40 -4.91
CA PHE A 19 -11.02 -4.56 -5.20
C PHE A 19 -11.78 -5.90 -5.24
N PRO A 20 -12.66 -6.26 -4.29
CA PRO A 20 -13.32 -7.56 -4.31
C PRO A 20 -14.03 -7.85 -5.64
N LYS A 21 -14.66 -6.83 -6.24
CA LYS A 21 -15.35 -6.96 -7.54
C LYS A 21 -14.37 -7.11 -8.70
N MET A 22 -13.21 -6.43 -8.62
CA MET A 22 -12.18 -6.43 -9.66
C MET A 22 -11.32 -7.68 -9.66
N LEU A 23 -11.10 -8.33 -8.50
CA LEU A 23 -10.29 -9.55 -8.36
C LEU A 23 -10.70 -10.68 -9.30
N LEU A 24 -11.99 -10.75 -9.66
CA LEU A 24 -12.58 -11.79 -10.49
C LEU A 24 -13.06 -11.27 -11.86
N SER A 25 -12.58 -10.11 -12.27
CA SER A 25 -12.90 -9.49 -13.56
C SER A 25 -12.59 -10.41 -14.74
N ARG A 26 -13.37 -10.29 -15.83
CA ARG A 26 -13.14 -11.01 -17.08
C ARG A 26 -11.95 -10.47 -17.89
N GLU A 27 -11.38 -9.34 -17.49
CA GLU A 27 -10.22 -8.73 -18.16
C GLU A 27 -8.95 -9.57 -18.00
N PHE A 28 -8.91 -10.47 -17.02
CA PHE A 28 -7.81 -11.38 -16.77
C PHE A 28 -7.92 -12.64 -17.65
N ASN A 29 -7.44 -12.57 -18.88
CA ASN A 29 -7.65 -13.60 -19.92
C ASN A 29 -6.45 -14.50 -20.21
N GLU A 30 -5.25 -14.15 -19.71
CA GLU A 30 -4.08 -14.98 -19.87
C GLU A 30 -4.23 -16.35 -19.19
N PRO A 31 -3.56 -17.42 -19.64
CA PRO A 31 -3.72 -18.76 -19.07
C PRO A 31 -3.51 -18.81 -17.56
N ASN A 32 -2.47 -18.15 -17.04
CA ASN A 32 -2.21 -18.07 -15.60
C ASN A 32 -3.33 -17.32 -14.88
N ASP A 33 -3.81 -16.25 -15.48
CA ASP A 33 -4.89 -15.44 -14.94
C ASP A 33 -6.21 -16.19 -14.85
N ARG A 34 -6.53 -17.00 -15.85
CA ARG A 34 -7.72 -17.88 -15.81
C ARG A 34 -7.61 -18.90 -14.68
N ALA A 35 -6.44 -19.52 -14.51
CA ALA A 35 -6.19 -20.46 -13.43
C ALA A 35 -6.35 -19.78 -12.04
N ILE A 36 -5.77 -18.60 -11.85
CA ILE A 36 -5.92 -17.80 -10.63
C ILE A 36 -7.39 -17.48 -10.37
N THR A 37 -8.12 -17.01 -11.40
CA THR A 37 -9.56 -16.69 -11.27
C THR A 37 -10.37 -17.89 -10.82
N GLU A 38 -10.12 -19.08 -11.39
CA GLU A 38 -10.80 -20.32 -10.99
C GLU A 38 -10.48 -20.70 -9.54
N ILE A 39 -9.20 -20.65 -9.15
CA ILE A 39 -8.77 -20.96 -7.77
C ILE A 39 -9.41 -20.01 -6.77
N LEU A 40 -9.39 -18.70 -7.04
CA LEU A 40 -9.99 -17.70 -6.16
C LEU A 40 -11.50 -17.82 -6.06
N ARG A 41 -12.20 -18.12 -7.16
CA ARG A 41 -13.64 -18.41 -7.15
C ARG A 41 -14.00 -19.59 -6.28
N ASN A 42 -13.26 -20.71 -6.43
CA ASN A 42 -13.46 -21.91 -5.63
C ASN A 42 -13.22 -21.63 -4.14
N PHE A 43 -12.16 -20.90 -3.83
CA PHE A 43 -11.86 -20.50 -2.44
C PHE A 43 -12.97 -19.64 -1.83
N LEU A 44 -13.43 -18.61 -2.53
CA LEU A 44 -14.50 -17.73 -2.05
C LEU A 44 -15.82 -18.47 -1.87
N LYS A 45 -16.12 -19.39 -2.78
CA LYS A 45 -17.31 -20.24 -2.67
C LYS A 45 -17.24 -21.16 -1.46
N ASP A 46 -16.13 -21.89 -1.29
CA ASP A 46 -16.00 -22.91 -0.27
C ASP A 46 -15.88 -22.34 1.14
N VAL A 47 -15.21 -21.18 1.28
CA VAL A 47 -14.90 -20.59 2.60
C VAL A 47 -15.92 -19.55 3.03
N PHE A 48 -16.43 -18.76 2.09
CA PHE A 48 -17.34 -17.64 2.38
C PHE A 48 -18.76 -17.87 1.84
N GLY A 49 -19.04 -19.03 1.22
CA GLY A 49 -20.36 -19.32 0.65
C GLY A 49 -20.74 -18.41 -0.54
N TRP A 50 -19.74 -17.77 -1.16
CA TRP A 50 -20.02 -16.84 -2.25
C TRP A 50 -20.61 -17.56 -3.49
N ASN A 51 -21.79 -17.09 -3.91
CA ASN A 51 -22.61 -17.71 -4.98
C ASN A 51 -22.54 -16.96 -6.32
N THR A 52 -21.44 -16.30 -6.62
CA THR A 52 -21.22 -15.48 -7.82
C THR A 52 -21.88 -14.10 -7.85
N ASN A 53 -22.63 -13.71 -6.83
CA ASN A 53 -23.18 -12.37 -6.73
C ASN A 53 -22.10 -11.35 -6.31
N PRO A 54 -21.74 -10.37 -7.16
CA PRO A 54 -20.69 -9.38 -6.83
C PRO A 54 -20.98 -8.53 -5.59
N LYS A 55 -22.27 -8.40 -5.21
CA LYS A 55 -22.68 -7.63 -4.02
C LYS A 55 -22.45 -8.39 -2.71
N GLN A 56 -22.20 -9.69 -2.79
CA GLN A 56 -21.99 -10.59 -1.64
C GLN A 56 -20.54 -11.04 -1.49
N LEU A 57 -19.60 -10.37 -2.17
CA LEU A 57 -18.18 -10.63 -1.97
C LEU A 57 -17.75 -10.17 -0.58
N PRO A 58 -17.01 -11.00 0.15
CA PRO A 58 -16.47 -10.60 1.46
C PRO A 58 -15.46 -9.45 1.31
N PRO A 59 -15.33 -8.59 2.33
CA PRO A 59 -14.28 -7.58 2.38
C PRO A 59 -12.88 -8.21 2.27
N LEU A 60 -11.92 -7.47 1.73
CA LEU A 60 -10.52 -7.94 1.65
C LEU A 60 -9.94 -8.23 3.03
N GLU A 61 -10.32 -7.45 4.02
CA GLU A 61 -9.91 -7.63 5.41
C GLU A 61 -10.26 -9.02 5.93
N ASP A 62 -11.49 -9.48 5.68
CA ASP A 62 -11.94 -10.80 6.12
C ASP A 62 -11.18 -11.90 5.38
N ILE A 63 -11.02 -11.74 4.05
CA ILE A 63 -10.30 -12.70 3.21
C ILE A 63 -8.86 -12.88 3.71
N PHE A 64 -8.12 -11.77 3.85
CA PHE A 64 -6.72 -11.84 4.31
C PHE A 64 -6.60 -12.28 5.75
N THR A 65 -7.51 -11.86 6.65
CA THR A 65 -7.47 -12.23 8.06
C THR A 65 -7.64 -13.73 8.26
N VAL A 66 -8.60 -14.35 7.57
CA VAL A 66 -8.82 -15.79 7.64
C VAL A 66 -7.59 -16.55 7.13
N ILE A 67 -7.00 -16.11 6.01
CA ILE A 67 -5.79 -16.72 5.45
C ILE A 67 -4.60 -16.55 6.41
N ASP A 68 -4.35 -15.33 6.89
CA ASP A 68 -3.17 -15.01 7.70
C ASP A 68 -3.23 -15.68 9.09
N LEU A 69 -4.42 -15.78 9.70
CA LEU A 69 -4.60 -16.50 10.95
C LEU A 69 -4.37 -18.00 10.78
N SER A 70 -4.97 -18.62 9.75
CA SER A 70 -4.80 -20.07 9.50
C SER A 70 -3.34 -20.40 9.17
N THR A 71 -2.70 -19.64 8.28
CA THR A 71 -1.30 -19.87 7.90
C THR A 71 -0.32 -19.60 9.04
N GLY A 72 -0.57 -18.57 9.83
CA GLY A 72 0.28 -18.20 10.98
C GLY A 72 0.22 -19.19 12.13
N ASN A 73 -0.90 -19.87 12.31
CA ASN A 73 -1.10 -20.91 13.32
C ASN A 73 -0.79 -22.32 12.79
N GLY A 74 -0.52 -22.48 11.49
CA GLY A 74 -0.29 -23.77 10.86
C GLY A 74 -1.57 -24.63 10.73
N HIS A 75 -2.76 -24.02 10.83
CA HIS A 75 -4.04 -24.72 10.80
C HIS A 75 -4.62 -24.80 9.39
N ASN A 76 -5.25 -25.92 9.07
CA ASN A 76 -6.07 -26.05 7.88
C ASN A 76 -7.35 -25.20 8.04
N LEU A 77 -7.85 -24.71 6.91
CA LEU A 77 -9.17 -24.13 6.81
C LEU A 77 -10.10 -25.16 6.15
N GLY A 78 -10.84 -25.88 6.97
CA GLY A 78 -11.51 -27.12 6.58
C GLY A 78 -10.52 -28.21 6.10
N SER A 79 -11.01 -29.29 5.50
CA SER A 79 -10.18 -30.38 4.99
C SER A 79 -9.43 -30.04 3.69
N LYS A 80 -9.92 -29.04 2.93
CA LYS A 80 -9.48 -28.73 1.57
C LYS A 80 -8.30 -27.75 1.52
N TYR A 81 -8.22 -26.81 2.44
CA TYR A 81 -7.28 -25.69 2.39
C TYR A 81 -6.20 -25.83 3.47
N THR A 82 -5.07 -26.45 3.07
CA THR A 82 -3.88 -26.53 3.93
C THR A 82 -3.17 -25.18 4.03
N PRO A 83 -2.30 -24.93 5.03
CA PRO A 83 -1.50 -23.72 5.11
C PRO A 83 -0.71 -23.39 3.83
N GLN A 84 -0.22 -24.42 3.11
CA GLN A 84 0.48 -24.24 1.84
C GLN A 84 -0.45 -23.68 0.76
N LYS A 85 -1.65 -24.26 0.60
CA LYS A 85 -2.67 -23.77 -0.34
C LYS A 85 -3.11 -22.36 0.01
N LEU A 86 -3.28 -22.05 1.31
CA LEU A 86 -3.65 -20.71 1.76
C LEU A 86 -2.56 -19.66 1.45
N ARG A 87 -1.28 -20.00 1.63
CA ARG A 87 -0.16 -19.14 1.22
C ARG A 87 -0.15 -18.90 -0.30
N ALA A 88 -0.44 -19.94 -1.09
CA ALA A 88 -0.57 -19.79 -2.53
C ALA A 88 -1.71 -18.86 -2.93
N ILE A 89 -2.90 -19.02 -2.32
CA ILE A 89 -4.06 -18.13 -2.52
C ILE A 89 -3.70 -16.70 -2.14
N ARG A 90 -2.99 -16.51 -1.02
CA ARG A 90 -2.54 -15.19 -0.58
C ARG A 90 -1.65 -14.50 -1.64
N ARG A 91 -0.68 -15.22 -2.23
CA ARG A 91 0.16 -14.69 -3.32
C ARG A 91 -0.64 -14.37 -4.57
N MET A 92 -1.61 -15.21 -4.92
CA MET A 92 -2.51 -14.98 -6.06
C MET A 92 -3.39 -13.73 -5.85
N LEU A 93 -3.89 -13.50 -4.63
CA LEU A 93 -4.62 -12.28 -4.27
C LEU A 93 -3.73 -11.03 -4.41
N ILE A 94 -2.50 -11.08 -3.89
CA ILE A 94 -1.53 -9.98 -4.01
C ILE A 94 -1.21 -9.72 -5.48
N TYR A 95 -0.99 -10.75 -6.28
CA TYR A 95 -0.77 -10.63 -7.71
C TYR A 95 -1.93 -9.90 -8.40
N ARG A 96 -3.18 -10.28 -8.12
CA ARG A 96 -4.36 -9.62 -8.64
C ARG A 96 -4.44 -8.15 -8.25
N ILE A 97 -4.20 -7.85 -6.99
CA ILE A 97 -4.22 -6.47 -6.50
C ILE A 97 -3.15 -5.66 -7.22
N PHE A 98 -1.92 -6.16 -7.34
CA PHE A 98 -0.85 -5.47 -8.05
C PHE A 98 -1.15 -5.28 -9.54
N SER A 99 -1.77 -6.29 -10.19
CA SER A 99 -2.24 -6.20 -11.58
C SER A 99 -3.25 -5.06 -11.74
N ILE A 100 -4.23 -4.98 -10.83
CA ILE A 100 -5.26 -3.93 -10.85
C ILE A 100 -4.63 -2.55 -10.64
N LEU A 101 -3.70 -2.41 -9.70
CA LEU A 101 -2.99 -1.15 -9.46
C LEU A 101 -2.14 -0.72 -10.67
N ASP A 102 -1.55 -1.68 -11.38
CA ASP A 102 -0.72 -1.39 -12.55
C ASP A 102 -1.55 -1.01 -13.79
N SER A 103 -2.70 -1.66 -14.01
CA SER A 103 -3.53 -1.47 -15.20
C SER A 103 -4.44 -0.24 -15.13
N ASN A 104 -4.78 0.23 -13.92
CA ASN A 104 -5.73 1.34 -13.75
C ASN A 104 -5.04 2.70 -13.49
N TYR A 105 -3.71 2.75 -13.53
CA TYR A 105 -3.01 4.02 -13.35
C TYR A 105 -3.17 4.94 -14.56
N ASP A 106 -3.59 6.15 -14.29
CA ASP A 106 -3.60 7.29 -15.22
C ASP A 106 -2.92 8.50 -14.58
N GLU A 107 -2.46 9.45 -15.40
CA GLU A 107 -1.84 10.67 -14.91
C GLU A 107 -2.90 11.63 -14.38
N SER A 108 -2.55 12.39 -13.34
CA SER A 108 -3.45 13.35 -12.71
C SER A 108 -2.81 14.72 -12.63
N ASP A 109 -3.40 15.69 -13.32
CA ASP A 109 -2.98 17.10 -13.24
C ASP A 109 -3.17 17.66 -11.82
N ASP A 110 -4.20 17.24 -11.10
CA ASP A 110 -4.43 17.67 -9.72
C ASP A 110 -3.29 17.23 -8.80
N ILE A 111 -2.78 16.00 -8.97
CA ILE A 111 -1.63 15.52 -8.21
C ILE A 111 -0.37 16.28 -8.62
N ALA A 112 -0.16 16.49 -9.92
CA ALA A 112 0.99 17.22 -10.41
C ALA A 112 1.02 18.66 -9.88
N ASN A 113 -0.10 19.39 -9.98
CA ASN A 113 -0.23 20.76 -9.47
C ASN A 113 -0.04 20.84 -7.93
N PHE A 114 -0.57 19.87 -7.22
CA PHE A 114 -0.39 19.77 -5.76
C PHE A 114 1.08 19.58 -5.39
N LEU A 115 1.77 18.68 -6.06
CA LEU A 115 3.19 18.43 -5.81
C LEU A 115 4.06 19.62 -6.22
N ASP A 116 3.76 20.24 -7.36
CA ASP A 116 4.47 21.44 -7.83
C ASP A 116 4.36 22.58 -6.80
N PHE A 117 3.16 22.85 -6.29
CA PHE A 117 2.94 23.88 -5.27
C PHE A 117 3.77 23.64 -4.01
N TYR A 118 3.80 22.40 -3.49
CA TYR A 118 4.51 22.10 -2.24
C TYR A 118 6.02 21.87 -2.40
N LEU A 119 6.48 21.47 -3.58
CA LEU A 119 7.88 21.11 -3.80
C LEU A 119 8.67 22.18 -4.58
N ASN A 120 7.98 23.13 -5.18
CA ASN A 120 8.57 24.21 -6.03
C ASN A 120 9.37 25.26 -5.24
N GLY A 121 9.83 24.97 -4.08
CA GLY A 121 10.66 25.89 -3.29
C GLY A 121 11.58 25.20 -2.32
N SER A 122 11.24 24.00 -1.89
CA SER A 122 12.04 23.28 -0.90
C SER A 122 11.61 21.83 -0.76
N LEU A 123 12.33 20.93 -1.43
CA LEU A 123 12.21 19.49 -1.20
C LEU A 123 12.50 19.10 0.26
N ILE A 124 13.18 19.96 1.00
CA ILE A 124 13.69 19.69 2.35
C ILE A 124 12.56 19.71 3.39
N ASP A 125 11.51 20.50 3.18
CA ASP A 125 10.48 20.73 4.19
C ASP A 125 9.22 19.86 4.01
N THR A 126 9.15 19.06 2.93
CA THR A 126 7.99 18.24 2.63
C THR A 126 8.34 16.76 2.59
N HIS A 127 7.75 16.00 3.51
CA HIS A 127 7.91 14.56 3.60
C HIS A 127 6.56 13.86 3.53
N PHE A 128 6.58 12.58 3.13
CA PHE A 128 5.37 11.79 2.90
C PHE A 128 5.33 10.53 3.77
N ILE A 129 4.17 10.28 4.36
CA ILE A 129 3.80 8.99 4.93
C ILE A 129 2.73 8.41 4.03
N VAL A 130 3.03 7.29 3.36
CA VAL A 130 2.16 6.67 2.37
C VAL A 130 1.59 5.37 2.93
N LEU A 131 0.27 5.29 2.99
CA LEU A 131 -0.47 4.15 3.53
C LEU A 131 -0.87 3.15 2.44
N ASN A 132 -0.71 3.54 1.18
CA ASN A 132 -1.03 2.75 0.00
C ASN A 132 0.15 1.89 -0.45
N TRP A 133 -0.16 0.78 -1.13
CA TRP A 133 0.85 -0.06 -1.76
C TRP A 133 1.29 0.43 -3.14
N ASP A 134 0.47 1.26 -3.80
CA ASP A 134 0.76 1.79 -5.13
C ASP A 134 1.98 2.73 -5.13
N ILE A 135 2.43 3.11 -6.32
CA ILE A 135 3.55 4.02 -6.57
C ILE A 135 3.11 5.29 -7.32
N VAL A 136 1.89 5.74 -7.07
CA VAL A 136 1.34 6.95 -7.72
C VAL A 136 2.14 8.19 -7.35
N LEU A 137 2.46 8.35 -6.06
CA LEU A 137 3.30 9.46 -5.60
C LEU A 137 4.65 9.48 -6.32
N GLU A 138 5.33 8.35 -6.35
CA GLU A 138 6.68 8.22 -6.93
C GLU A 138 6.68 8.58 -8.42
N ARG A 139 5.65 8.12 -9.16
CA ARG A 139 5.51 8.43 -10.59
C ARG A 139 5.28 9.91 -10.88
N HIS A 140 4.48 10.56 -10.05
CA HIS A 140 4.24 12.00 -10.19
C HIS A 140 5.47 12.80 -9.75
N LEU A 141 6.16 12.39 -8.68
CA LEU A 141 7.42 13.02 -8.27
C LEU A 141 8.47 12.97 -9.38
N GLU A 142 8.62 11.84 -10.08
CA GLU A 142 9.57 11.72 -11.21
C GLU A 142 9.28 12.67 -12.38
N LYS A 143 8.02 13.10 -12.52
CA LYS A 143 7.60 14.03 -13.57
C LYS A 143 7.65 15.49 -13.14
N THR A 144 7.24 15.76 -11.90
CA THR A 144 7.13 17.13 -11.37
C THR A 144 8.48 17.66 -10.93
N VAL A 145 9.34 16.82 -10.40
CA VAL A 145 10.65 17.21 -9.87
C VAL A 145 11.77 16.66 -10.75
N GLN A 146 12.69 17.52 -11.15
CA GLN A 146 13.85 17.10 -11.93
C GLN A 146 14.80 16.25 -11.07
N ASN A 147 14.97 14.96 -11.40
CA ASN A 147 15.77 13.98 -10.64
C ASN A 147 15.40 13.88 -9.16
N PRO A 148 14.17 13.52 -8.80
CA PRO A 148 13.77 13.42 -7.40
C PRO A 148 14.56 12.32 -6.71
N LYS A 149 15.26 12.67 -5.64
CA LYS A 149 15.86 11.68 -4.76
C LYS A 149 14.84 11.25 -3.73
N ILE A 150 14.24 10.08 -3.95
CA ILE A 150 13.26 9.50 -3.05
C ILE A 150 14.00 8.57 -2.08
N ASP A 151 13.91 8.90 -0.78
CA ASP A 151 14.34 8.02 0.29
C ASP A 151 13.12 7.33 0.91
N TYR A 152 13.07 6.00 0.77
CA TYR A 152 12.01 5.20 1.41
C TYR A 152 12.19 5.01 2.92
N CYS A 153 13.21 5.60 3.51
CA CYS A 153 13.51 5.51 4.94
C CYS A 153 13.67 4.05 5.41
N ILE A 154 14.17 3.17 4.55
CA ILE A 154 14.41 1.77 4.86
C ILE A 154 15.89 1.43 4.64
N TYR A 155 16.43 0.54 5.47
CA TYR A 155 17.73 -0.01 5.21
C TYR A 155 17.66 -0.95 4.01
N SER A 156 18.25 -0.52 2.89
CA SER A 156 18.38 -1.33 1.68
C SER A 156 19.85 -1.65 1.43
N LYS A 157 20.13 -2.89 1.02
CA LYS A 157 21.47 -3.28 0.54
C LYS A 157 21.67 -2.98 -0.95
N SER A 158 20.69 -2.34 -1.61
CA SER A 158 20.85 -1.92 -2.99
C SER A 158 21.84 -0.75 -3.08
N LYS A 159 22.59 -0.68 -4.18
CA LYS A 159 23.58 0.41 -4.42
C LYS A 159 22.95 1.81 -4.45
N GLU A 160 21.62 1.90 -4.55
CA GLU A 160 20.87 3.16 -4.53
C GLU A 160 20.74 3.75 -3.10
N SER A 161 21.02 2.96 -2.06
CA SER A 161 20.95 3.44 -0.67
C SER A 161 22.16 4.29 -0.22
N ASP A 162 23.19 4.43 -1.06
CA ASP A 162 24.41 5.21 -0.74
C ASP A 162 24.19 6.73 -0.75
N TYR A 163 22.96 7.19 -0.96
CA TYR A 163 22.61 8.62 -1.07
C TYR A 163 22.13 9.27 0.24
N ILE A 164 22.11 8.52 1.34
CA ILE A 164 21.69 9.08 2.63
C ILE A 164 22.69 10.18 3.03
N GLY A 165 22.26 11.43 3.02
CA GLY A 165 22.91 12.54 3.71
C GLY A 165 23.69 13.55 2.87
N LYS A 166 23.71 13.49 1.53
CA LYS A 166 24.53 14.42 0.71
C LYS A 166 23.77 15.45 -0.13
N GLU A 167 22.45 15.29 -0.35
CA GLU A 167 21.65 16.22 -1.15
C GLU A 167 20.18 16.23 -0.71
N PRO A 168 19.40 17.26 -1.04
CA PRO A 168 17.99 17.34 -0.70
C PRO A 168 17.23 16.12 -1.26
N TYR A 169 16.51 15.44 -0.40
CA TYR A 169 15.73 14.26 -0.73
C TYR A 169 14.31 14.39 -0.18
N VAL A 170 13.38 13.69 -0.83
CA VAL A 170 12.01 13.54 -0.34
C VAL A 170 11.94 12.23 0.44
N ALA A 171 11.69 12.31 1.73
CA ALA A 171 11.42 11.12 2.53
C ALA A 171 10.00 10.62 2.26
N VAL A 172 9.90 9.34 1.88
CA VAL A 172 8.64 8.65 1.58
C VAL A 172 8.53 7.40 2.46
N SER A 173 7.94 7.55 3.64
CA SER A 173 7.76 6.44 4.56
C SER A 173 6.52 5.62 4.16
N LYS A 174 6.72 4.39 3.66
CA LYS A 174 5.63 3.47 3.28
C LYS A 174 5.42 2.43 4.37
N ILE A 175 4.66 2.81 5.39
CA ILE A 175 4.50 1.99 6.61
C ILE A 175 3.75 0.68 6.41
N HIS A 176 3.06 0.51 5.30
CA HIS A 176 2.40 -0.73 4.89
C HIS A 176 3.16 -1.47 3.77
N GLY A 177 4.37 -1.04 3.43
CA GLY A 177 5.11 -1.57 2.30
C GLY A 177 4.68 -1.01 0.95
N SER A 178 5.20 -1.60 -0.12
CA SER A 178 4.95 -1.09 -1.48
C SER A 178 4.90 -2.20 -2.52
N SER A 179 4.12 -1.99 -3.57
CA SER A 179 3.99 -2.94 -4.69
C SER A 179 5.27 -3.08 -5.52
N ASN A 180 6.21 -2.15 -5.39
CA ASN A 180 7.52 -2.22 -6.05
C ASN A 180 8.64 -2.76 -5.15
N TRP A 181 8.32 -3.22 -3.94
CA TRP A 181 9.29 -3.80 -3.03
C TRP A 181 9.28 -5.32 -3.09
N VAL A 182 10.46 -5.93 -3.20
CA VAL A 182 10.64 -7.36 -2.99
C VAL A 182 11.65 -7.61 -1.87
N TYR A 183 11.36 -8.60 -1.05
CA TYR A 183 12.12 -8.94 0.15
C TYR A 183 12.65 -10.36 0.07
N CYS A 184 13.87 -10.54 0.49
CA CYS A 184 14.50 -11.84 0.63
C CYS A 184 14.57 -12.25 2.11
N ASP A 185 13.85 -13.31 2.49
CA ASP A 185 13.83 -13.80 3.86
C ASP A 185 15.21 -14.36 4.31
N ASN A 186 16.05 -14.81 3.37
CA ASN A 186 17.35 -15.37 3.70
C ASN A 186 18.39 -14.27 4.05
N CYS A 187 18.69 -13.38 3.13
CA CYS A 187 19.68 -12.31 3.37
C CYS A 187 19.09 -11.01 3.89
N ARG A 188 17.74 -10.95 4.05
CA ARG A 188 16.97 -9.81 4.56
C ARG A 188 17.15 -8.53 3.73
N SER A 189 17.56 -8.65 2.48
CA SER A 189 17.66 -7.51 1.58
C SER A 189 16.29 -7.14 1.02
N ILE A 190 16.07 -5.85 0.83
CA ILE A 190 14.98 -5.30 0.02
C ILE A 190 15.58 -4.81 -1.28
N THR A 191 14.89 -5.13 -2.37
CA THR A 191 15.13 -4.53 -3.68
C THR A 191 13.85 -3.82 -4.08
N TYR A 192 13.96 -2.61 -4.58
CA TYR A 192 12.86 -1.85 -5.12
C TYR A 192 13.23 -1.22 -6.46
N ASP A 193 12.22 -0.99 -7.29
CA ASP A 193 12.39 -0.35 -8.59
C ASP A 193 11.23 0.61 -8.86
N ARG A 194 11.54 1.89 -8.96
CA ARG A 194 10.55 2.93 -9.30
C ARG A 194 10.07 2.80 -10.73
N THR A 195 10.91 2.27 -11.61
CA THR A 195 10.63 2.12 -13.05
C THR A 195 9.89 0.82 -13.41
N ARG A 196 9.61 -0.06 -12.43
CA ARG A 196 8.94 -1.35 -12.59
C ARG A 196 9.68 -2.36 -13.49
N LYS A 197 10.99 -2.40 -13.44
CA LYS A 197 11.78 -3.41 -14.18
C LYS A 197 11.54 -4.84 -13.71
N LEU A 198 11.17 -5.01 -12.42
CA LEU A 198 10.80 -6.34 -11.90
C LEU A 198 9.43 -6.76 -12.43
N SER A 199 9.35 -7.99 -12.92
CA SER A 199 8.07 -8.54 -13.39
C SER A 199 7.03 -8.60 -12.26
N LEU A 200 5.77 -8.49 -12.63
CA LEU A 200 4.66 -8.54 -11.68
C LEU A 200 4.64 -9.85 -10.88
N HIS A 201 4.95 -10.98 -11.53
CA HIS A 201 5.02 -12.29 -10.88
C HIS A 201 6.07 -12.32 -9.77
N VAL A 202 7.26 -11.75 -10.02
CA VAL A 202 8.33 -11.64 -9.01
C VAL A 202 7.89 -10.76 -7.86
N ARG A 203 7.34 -9.57 -8.15
CA ARG A 203 6.87 -8.64 -7.11
C ARG A 203 5.79 -9.24 -6.21
N ALA A 204 4.88 -10.02 -6.78
CA ALA A 204 3.82 -10.71 -6.05
C ALA A 204 4.29 -12.02 -5.36
N GLY A 205 5.48 -12.52 -5.69
CA GLY A 205 6.05 -13.74 -5.14
C GLY A 205 5.34 -15.02 -5.61
N LEU A 206 4.75 -15.03 -6.82
CA LEU A 206 4.12 -16.22 -7.38
C LEU A 206 5.15 -17.30 -7.70
N LEU A 207 4.81 -18.54 -7.37
CA LEU A 207 5.64 -19.72 -7.58
C LEU A 207 4.92 -20.74 -8.48
N LYS A 208 5.66 -21.47 -9.31
CA LYS A 208 5.12 -22.60 -10.07
C LYS A 208 4.40 -23.60 -9.15
N SER A 209 5.01 -23.91 -8.01
CA SER A 209 4.42 -24.80 -7.01
C SER A 209 3.06 -24.34 -6.48
N ASP A 210 2.75 -23.03 -6.52
CA ASP A 210 1.45 -22.53 -6.10
C ASP A 210 0.32 -23.05 -6.99
N PHE A 211 0.57 -23.17 -8.29
CA PHE A 211 -0.40 -23.69 -9.27
C PHE A 211 -0.51 -25.21 -9.18
N GLU A 212 0.62 -25.88 -9.02
CA GLU A 212 0.69 -27.36 -8.88
C GLU A 212 -0.15 -27.85 -7.68
N LEU A 213 -0.22 -27.10 -6.56
CA LEU A 213 -1.09 -27.41 -5.42
C LEU A 213 -2.58 -27.51 -5.77
N PHE A 214 -3.00 -26.90 -6.88
CA PHE A 214 -4.38 -26.92 -7.39
C PHE A 214 -4.52 -27.69 -8.70
N GLY A 215 -3.49 -28.46 -9.11
CA GLY A 215 -3.49 -29.21 -10.37
C GLY A 215 -3.53 -28.32 -11.59
N LYS A 216 -2.92 -27.13 -11.52
CA LYS A 216 -2.84 -26.18 -12.63
C LYS A 216 -1.40 -26.02 -13.10
N ASP A 217 -1.21 -25.82 -14.40
CA ASP A 217 0.08 -25.49 -14.99
C ASP A 217 0.36 -23.99 -14.87
N PHE A 218 1.61 -23.66 -14.59
CA PHE A 218 2.14 -22.30 -14.66
C PHE A 218 3.07 -22.18 -15.88
N ARG A 219 2.75 -21.28 -16.80
CA ARG A 219 3.43 -21.18 -18.11
C ARG A 219 4.60 -20.22 -18.14
N ASP A 220 4.88 -19.53 -17.04
CA ASP A 220 5.92 -18.50 -17.02
C ASP A 220 7.16 -18.96 -16.24
N ILE A 221 8.36 -18.63 -16.76
CA ILE A 221 9.66 -19.13 -16.26
C ILE A 221 10.44 -17.98 -15.61
N PHE A 222 9.77 -17.02 -14.97
CA PHE A 222 10.49 -15.96 -14.30
C PHE A 222 11.18 -16.45 -13.04
N SER A 223 12.44 -16.06 -12.90
CA SER A 223 13.22 -16.32 -11.70
C SER A 223 12.81 -15.37 -10.58
N ASN A 224 12.28 -15.92 -9.51
CA ASN A 224 11.94 -15.19 -8.28
C ASN A 224 13.13 -15.15 -7.31
N HIS A 225 14.34 -15.08 -7.80
CA HIS A 225 15.55 -15.21 -6.99
C HIS A 225 16.15 -13.86 -6.61
N CYS A 226 16.62 -13.79 -5.37
CA CYS A 226 17.36 -12.66 -4.84
C CYS A 226 18.69 -12.46 -5.58
N LEU A 227 18.95 -11.27 -6.06
CA LEU A 227 20.18 -10.93 -6.76
C LEU A 227 21.43 -11.06 -5.87
N ASN A 228 21.26 -11.00 -4.55
CA ASN A 228 22.40 -11.06 -3.60
C ASN A 228 22.75 -12.48 -3.15
N CYS A 229 21.76 -13.39 -3.02
CA CYS A 229 22.02 -14.71 -2.42
C CYS A 229 21.32 -15.86 -3.14
N GLY A 230 20.62 -15.60 -4.23
CA GLY A 230 19.93 -16.62 -5.02
C GLY A 230 18.68 -17.24 -4.38
N SER A 231 18.28 -16.83 -3.18
CA SER A 231 17.07 -17.33 -2.52
C SER A 231 15.80 -16.72 -3.12
N ILE A 232 14.66 -17.39 -2.94
CA ILE A 232 13.36 -16.90 -3.39
C ILE A 232 13.03 -15.59 -2.71
N VAL A 233 12.46 -14.64 -3.47
CA VAL A 233 11.97 -13.35 -2.98
C VAL A 233 10.44 -13.29 -3.02
N GLY A 234 9.86 -12.41 -2.22
CA GLY A 234 8.42 -12.19 -2.15
C GLY A 234 8.06 -10.72 -1.92
N PRO A 235 6.77 -10.40 -1.94
CA PRO A 235 6.31 -9.04 -1.70
C PRO A 235 6.57 -8.62 -0.25
N HIS A 236 6.91 -7.34 -0.07
CA HIS A 236 7.08 -6.76 1.27
C HIS A 236 5.95 -5.77 1.55
N ILE A 237 4.81 -6.29 1.93
CA ILE A 237 3.60 -5.54 2.23
C ILE A 237 2.92 -6.05 3.51
N ALA A 238 2.35 -5.14 4.29
CA ALA A 238 1.36 -5.46 5.31
C ALA A 238 -0.01 -5.54 4.63
N THR A 239 -0.63 -6.72 4.66
CA THR A 239 -1.94 -6.94 4.02
C THR A 239 -3.07 -6.25 4.78
N PHE A 240 -4.27 -6.24 4.20
CA PHE A 240 -5.48 -5.69 4.82
C PHE A 240 -5.95 -6.49 6.06
N SER A 241 -5.23 -7.56 6.44
CA SER A 241 -5.52 -8.38 7.60
C SER A 241 -5.55 -7.58 8.90
N TYR A 242 -6.45 -7.93 9.80
CA TYR A 242 -6.44 -7.45 11.20
C TYR A 242 -5.22 -7.96 11.98
N LYS A 243 -4.53 -9.01 11.48
CA LYS A 243 -3.25 -9.50 12.01
C LYS A 243 -2.10 -8.99 11.15
N LYS A 244 -1.83 -7.69 11.19
CA LYS A 244 -0.66 -7.12 10.52
C LYS A 244 0.63 -7.59 11.19
N SER A 245 1.67 -7.84 10.40
CA SER A 245 2.99 -8.21 10.92
C SER A 245 4.02 -7.17 10.46
N PHE A 246 4.55 -6.41 11.41
CA PHE A 246 5.59 -5.38 11.20
C PHE A 246 6.96 -5.80 11.75
N ARG A 247 7.23 -7.12 11.80
CA ARG A 247 8.42 -7.66 12.48
C ARG A 247 9.72 -7.56 11.68
N THR A 248 9.69 -7.08 10.45
CA THR A 248 10.90 -6.94 9.65
C THR A 248 11.56 -5.58 9.90
N HIS A 249 12.88 -5.51 9.72
CA HIS A 249 13.65 -4.27 9.87
C HIS A 249 13.13 -3.13 8.98
N ALA A 250 12.65 -3.45 7.78
CA ALA A 250 12.12 -2.44 6.87
C ALA A 250 10.87 -1.76 7.41
N PHE A 251 9.92 -2.53 7.95
CA PHE A 251 8.75 -1.93 8.59
C PHE A 251 9.14 -1.12 9.81
N THR A 252 10.03 -1.65 10.67
CA THR A 252 10.51 -0.91 11.83
C THR A 252 11.12 0.43 11.42
N SER A 253 11.99 0.45 10.41
CA SER A 253 12.60 1.69 9.92
C SER A 253 11.57 2.67 9.35
N SER A 254 10.62 2.19 8.53
CA SER A 254 9.54 3.03 7.99
C SER A 254 8.66 3.63 9.09
N TRP A 255 8.33 2.85 10.12
CA TRP A 255 7.52 3.34 11.25
C TRP A 255 8.28 4.37 12.09
N LEU A 256 9.57 4.16 12.37
CA LEU A 256 10.40 5.15 13.07
C LEU A 256 10.53 6.44 12.27
N ALA A 257 10.73 6.33 10.96
CA ALA A 257 10.76 7.51 10.09
C ALA A 257 9.41 8.24 10.07
N ALA A 258 8.29 7.51 10.01
CA ALA A 258 6.97 8.12 10.10
C ALA A 258 6.76 8.87 11.43
N GLU A 259 7.22 8.30 12.56
CA GLU A 259 7.19 8.97 13.86
C GLU A 259 8.00 10.27 13.82
N GLN A 260 9.23 10.24 13.32
CA GLN A 260 10.07 11.42 13.21
C GLN A 260 9.46 12.50 12.32
N ILE A 261 8.91 12.11 11.16
CA ILE A 261 8.21 13.02 10.25
C ILE A 261 7.02 13.70 10.96
N LEU A 262 6.21 12.92 11.69
CA LEU A 262 5.07 13.45 12.43
C LEU A 262 5.49 14.38 13.55
N ASP A 263 6.52 14.03 14.29
CA ASP A 263 7.02 14.81 15.42
C ASP A 263 7.58 16.16 14.98
N GLN A 264 8.34 16.20 13.89
CA GLN A 264 8.99 17.40 13.39
C GLN A 264 8.05 18.33 12.60
N ALA A 265 7.02 17.77 11.95
CA ALA A 265 6.11 18.56 11.11
C ALA A 265 5.23 19.51 11.93
N ASN A 266 5.12 20.78 11.52
CA ASN A 266 4.18 21.75 12.07
C ASN A 266 2.76 21.57 11.51
N ARG A 267 2.65 21.06 10.29
CA ARG A 267 1.38 20.83 9.59
C ARG A 267 1.26 19.38 9.12
N TRP A 268 0.11 18.78 9.41
CA TRP A 268 -0.26 17.45 8.92
C TRP A 268 -1.37 17.58 7.89
N ILE A 269 -1.11 17.14 6.67
CA ILE A 269 -2.09 17.16 5.59
C ILE A 269 -2.42 15.72 5.23
N PHE A 270 -3.63 15.29 5.54
CA PHE A 270 -4.16 13.99 5.18
C PHE A 270 -4.90 14.09 3.86
N ILE A 271 -4.52 13.31 2.85
CA ILE A 271 -5.16 13.31 1.55
C ILE A 271 -5.69 11.92 1.23
N GLY A 272 -7.02 11.81 1.12
CA GLY A 272 -7.67 10.56 0.76
C GLY A 272 -7.47 9.41 1.74
N TYR A 273 -7.18 9.70 3.00
CA TYR A 273 -7.10 8.72 4.08
C TYR A 273 -8.33 8.83 4.97
N SER A 274 -9.15 7.77 5.03
CA SER A 274 -10.43 7.80 5.75
C SER A 274 -10.34 7.55 7.26
N LEU A 275 -9.14 7.42 7.80
CA LEU A 275 -8.85 7.09 9.21
C LEU A 275 -9.61 5.82 9.67
N PRO A 276 -9.44 4.66 8.98
CA PRO A 276 -10.19 3.46 9.26
C PRO A 276 -9.88 2.92 10.66
N GLU A 277 -10.86 2.26 11.29
CA GLU A 277 -10.70 1.71 12.64
C GLU A 277 -9.68 0.57 12.69
N ALA A 278 -9.53 -0.16 11.59
CA ALA A 278 -8.58 -1.25 11.47
C ALA A 278 -7.09 -0.82 11.49
N ASP A 279 -6.82 0.47 11.25
CA ASP A 279 -5.45 1.02 11.32
C ASP A 279 -5.11 1.54 12.72
N PHE A 280 -5.40 0.75 13.74
CA PHE A 280 -5.25 1.18 15.13
C PHE A 280 -3.78 1.47 15.51
N GLU A 281 -2.79 0.79 14.94
CA GLU A 281 -1.37 1.09 15.18
C GLU A 281 -1.01 2.48 14.65
N PHE A 282 -1.42 2.83 13.42
CA PHE A 282 -1.15 4.14 12.87
C PHE A 282 -1.94 5.23 13.60
N ARG A 283 -3.18 4.95 13.98
CA ARG A 283 -3.97 5.86 14.82
C ARG A 283 -3.31 6.10 16.18
N HIS A 284 -2.74 5.05 16.79
CA HIS A 284 -1.96 5.19 18.01
C HIS A 284 -0.75 6.10 17.79
N LEU A 285 0.03 5.89 16.74
CA LEU A 285 1.17 6.74 16.38
C LEU A 285 0.77 8.20 16.21
N LEU A 286 -0.32 8.49 15.45
CA LEU A 286 -0.85 9.84 15.29
C LEU A 286 -1.19 10.48 16.62
N LYS A 287 -1.85 9.75 17.53
CA LYS A 287 -2.24 10.27 18.83
C LYS A 287 -1.04 10.52 19.73
N THR A 288 -0.07 9.63 19.72
CA THR A 288 1.18 9.79 20.49
C THR A 288 1.94 11.03 20.01
N SER A 289 2.14 11.19 18.70
CA SER A 289 2.82 12.36 18.14
C SER A 289 2.03 13.66 18.34
N GLN A 290 0.69 13.60 18.33
CA GLN A 290 -0.14 14.77 18.62
C GLN A 290 0.03 15.27 20.07
N LEU A 291 0.17 14.36 21.03
CA LEU A 291 0.21 14.68 22.46
C LEU A 291 1.63 14.93 22.98
N LYS A 292 2.66 14.49 22.27
CA LYS A 292 4.07 14.57 22.67
C LYS A 292 4.55 16.03 22.85
N PHE A 293 4.00 16.95 22.10
CA PHE A 293 4.34 18.37 22.11
C PHE A 293 3.11 19.24 22.45
N SER A 294 2.72 19.22 23.72
CA SER A 294 1.51 19.89 24.22
C SER A 294 1.49 21.43 24.03
N LEU A 295 2.63 22.05 23.74
CA LEU A 295 2.76 23.51 23.56
C LEU A 295 2.63 23.98 22.09
N ASN A 296 2.82 23.08 21.10
CA ASN A 296 2.66 23.40 19.69
C ASN A 296 1.44 22.67 19.13
N THR A 297 0.33 23.41 18.97
CA THR A 297 -0.83 22.89 18.24
C THR A 297 -0.45 22.68 16.78
N LYS A 298 -0.35 21.42 16.37
CA LYS A 298 -0.13 21.07 14.96
C LYS A 298 -1.36 21.47 14.14
N GLU A 299 -1.14 22.11 13.00
CA GLU A 299 -2.18 22.38 12.04
C GLU A 299 -2.55 21.07 11.31
N ILE A 300 -3.82 20.67 11.36
CA ILE A 300 -4.28 19.42 10.79
C ILE A 300 -5.31 19.69 9.71
N HIS A 301 -4.98 19.32 8.46
CA HIS A 301 -5.89 19.35 7.32
C HIS A 301 -6.29 17.92 6.93
N ALA A 302 -7.58 17.73 6.64
CA ALA A 302 -8.10 16.46 6.13
C ALA A 302 -8.87 16.70 4.84
N VAL A 303 -8.35 16.13 3.75
CA VAL A 303 -8.81 16.32 2.38
C VAL A 303 -9.41 15.02 1.87
N PHE A 304 -10.71 15.01 1.56
CA PHE A 304 -11.41 13.89 0.96
C PHE A 304 -12.63 14.35 0.14
N TYR A 305 -13.16 13.49 -0.69
CA TYR A 305 -14.27 13.84 -1.57
C TYR A 305 -15.60 13.34 -1.00
N LYS A 306 -16.45 14.27 -0.52
CA LYS A 306 -17.83 14.02 -0.03
C LYS A 306 -17.96 12.85 0.96
N ASP A 307 -16.95 12.60 1.79
CA ASP A 307 -16.93 11.51 2.78
C ASP A 307 -17.29 12.01 4.18
N LYS A 308 -18.60 12.05 4.47
CA LYS A 308 -19.11 12.45 5.80
C LYS A 308 -18.74 11.46 6.92
N VAL A 309 -18.44 10.21 6.58
CA VAL A 309 -18.03 9.20 7.57
C VAL A 309 -16.60 9.47 8.00
N ALA A 310 -15.70 9.69 7.03
CA ALA A 310 -14.34 10.11 7.34
C ALA A 310 -14.34 11.40 8.15
N GLN A 311 -15.09 12.44 7.75
CA GLN A 311 -15.19 13.68 8.50
C GLN A 311 -15.49 13.44 9.98
N LYS A 312 -16.55 12.69 10.30
CA LYS A 312 -16.92 12.38 11.69
C LYS A 312 -15.82 11.64 12.44
N ARG A 313 -15.05 10.74 11.76
CA ARG A 313 -13.91 10.04 12.36
C ARG A 313 -12.79 11.01 12.73
N TYR A 314 -12.45 11.95 11.84
CA TYR A 314 -11.44 12.98 12.08
C TYR A 314 -11.84 13.91 13.23
N GLU A 315 -13.05 14.45 13.21
CA GLU A 315 -13.60 15.32 14.27
C GLU A 315 -13.59 14.61 15.63
N LYS A 316 -14.00 13.33 15.66
CA LYS A 316 -14.00 12.54 16.90
C LYS A 316 -12.57 12.22 17.37
N PHE A 317 -11.64 11.97 16.45
CA PHE A 317 -10.30 11.51 16.78
C PHE A 317 -9.38 12.65 17.19
N PHE A 318 -9.35 13.75 16.44
CA PHE A 318 -8.47 14.89 16.71
C PHE A 318 -9.11 15.99 17.55
N GLY A 319 -10.43 16.09 17.55
CA GLY A 319 -11.22 17.21 18.06
C GLY A 319 -11.73 18.10 16.93
N LYS A 320 -13.01 18.48 17.00
CA LYS A 320 -13.68 19.24 15.95
C LYS A 320 -12.98 20.56 15.61
N ASP A 321 -12.49 21.26 16.63
CA ASP A 321 -11.84 22.57 16.49
C ASP A 321 -10.35 22.47 16.15
N LYS A 322 -9.81 21.25 16.00
CA LYS A 322 -8.38 20.99 15.73
C LYS A 322 -8.09 20.47 14.33
N VAL A 323 -9.12 20.31 13.51
CA VAL A 323 -8.97 19.79 12.15
C VAL A 323 -9.76 20.62 11.17
N THR A 324 -9.11 21.08 10.12
CA THR A 324 -9.73 21.75 8.98
C THR A 324 -10.09 20.69 7.94
N ILE A 325 -11.36 20.66 7.54
CA ILE A 325 -11.91 19.65 6.63
C ILE A 325 -12.17 20.24 5.26
N TYR A 326 -11.67 19.59 4.20
CA TYR A 326 -11.90 19.92 2.80
C TYR A 326 -12.67 18.76 2.15
N GLN A 327 -13.91 19.03 1.74
CA GLN A 327 -14.86 17.99 1.22
C GLN A 327 -14.90 17.89 -0.30
N GLY A 328 -14.29 18.81 -1.03
CA GLY A 328 -14.23 18.80 -2.50
C GLY A 328 -13.07 18.01 -3.07
N GLY A 329 -12.30 17.32 -2.21
CA GLY A 329 -11.16 16.49 -2.62
C GLY A 329 -9.90 17.29 -2.94
N LEU A 330 -9.00 16.66 -3.67
CA LEU A 330 -7.70 17.25 -4.00
C LEU A 330 -7.85 18.50 -4.88
N THR A 331 -8.77 18.50 -5.82
CA THR A 331 -9.04 19.63 -6.73
C THR A 331 -9.42 20.90 -5.98
N GLU A 332 -10.37 20.81 -5.02
CA GLU A 332 -10.76 21.94 -4.17
C GLU A 332 -9.58 22.42 -3.32
N TYR A 333 -8.87 21.47 -2.71
CA TYR A 333 -7.74 21.77 -1.86
C TYR A 333 -6.63 22.52 -2.63
N VAL A 334 -6.27 22.03 -3.83
CA VAL A 334 -5.28 22.72 -4.70
C VAL A 334 -5.74 24.14 -5.01
N HIS A 335 -6.99 24.31 -5.42
CA HIS A 335 -7.53 25.62 -5.74
C HIS A 335 -7.49 26.60 -4.55
N GLU A 336 -7.71 26.12 -3.31
CA GLU A 336 -7.66 26.96 -2.13
C GLU A 336 -6.25 27.36 -1.72
N ILE A 337 -5.27 26.47 -1.84
CA ILE A 337 -3.88 26.73 -1.46
C ILE A 337 -3.12 27.56 -2.51
N THR A 338 -3.62 27.62 -3.76
CA THR A 338 -3.01 28.40 -4.87
C THR A 338 -3.58 29.81 -5.01
N LYS A 339 -4.59 30.19 -4.24
CA LYS A 339 -5.12 31.56 -4.13
C LYS A 339 -4.24 32.41 -3.24
#